data_bba5854f0ede2ef871acb278af6c1a8d
#
_entry.id   bba5854f0ede2ef871acb278af6c1a8d
#
_cell.length_a   1.000
_cell.length_b   1.000
_cell.length_c   1.000
_cell.angle_alpha   90.00
_cell.angle_beta   90.00
_cell.angle_gamma   90.00
#
_symmetry.space_group_name_H-M   'P 1'
#
loop_
_entity.id
_entity.type
_entity.pdbx_description
1 polymer ?
#
loop_
_entity_poly.entity_id
_entity_poly.type
_entity_poly.pdbx_seq_one_letter_code
_entity_poly.pdbx_strand_id
1 'polypeptide(L)'
;MKSQRLLSLDILRGITVAGMILVNNGWGESFEMLGHSKWNGMTPCDLVFPFFLFIMGISCYLSLVKSEFKPTPQVIRRIVKRTILLFAIGLFINWFDHAIEGDLLCFGHLRIWAVMQRIALCYGIVSLFALFCNHKYTLHTIAGLLLIYTAIIVLGNGYAYDADTNILAQADLKLFGYDHIYHKSPVDPEGLMGTISSVAHVLLGFYCGMLIRKRETIEQKVIALFVVGAIGVIGGYLLSYGLPLNKRIWSPSYVLMTCGLASLLQALLMYVIDIQKKSGWTTFFHVFGVNALALYVSSELLAILLKNVGFSEVVYNGIHAVIPALKWASLAYAIYFVLLNFAIVYVLYRKKIYIKL
;
A
#
# COMPACT_ATOMS: atom_id res chain seq x y z
N MET A 1 1.86 20.09 -23.99
CA MET A 1 2.07 18.65 -24.26
C MET A 1 1.03 17.83 -23.49
N LYS A 2 0.21 17.04 -24.17
CA LYS A 2 -0.71 16.10 -23.50
C LYS A 2 0.12 15.15 -22.65
N SER A 3 -0.11 15.10 -21.34
CA SER A 3 0.51 14.13 -20.43
C SER A 3 0.17 12.73 -20.93
N GLN A 4 1.11 12.09 -21.62
CA GLN A 4 0.95 10.67 -21.99
C GLN A 4 0.85 9.87 -20.68
N ARG A 5 -0.26 9.18 -20.53
CA ARG A 5 -0.48 8.26 -19.40
C ARG A 5 0.55 7.14 -19.53
N LEU A 6 1.37 6.92 -18.49
CA LEU A 6 2.37 5.86 -18.50
C LEU A 6 1.68 4.52 -18.25
N LEU A 7 1.67 3.66 -19.26
CA LEU A 7 1.05 2.34 -19.17
C LEU A 7 1.76 1.50 -18.10
N SER A 8 3.09 1.54 -18.04
CA SER A 8 3.88 0.83 -17.03
C SER A 8 3.49 1.15 -15.59
N LEU A 9 3.10 2.41 -15.29
CA LEU A 9 2.63 2.79 -13.95
C LEU A 9 1.26 2.19 -13.61
N ASP A 10 0.34 2.14 -14.59
CA ASP A 10 -0.95 1.48 -14.40
C ASP A 10 -0.77 -0.03 -14.22
N ILE A 11 0.19 -0.63 -14.93
CA ILE A 11 0.51 -2.05 -14.78
C ILE A 11 1.13 -2.35 -13.40
N LEU A 12 2.08 -1.52 -12.93
CA LEU A 12 2.64 -1.70 -11.59
C LEU A 12 1.52 -1.62 -10.52
N ARG A 13 0.61 -0.67 -10.67
CA ARG A 13 -0.55 -0.56 -9.76
C ARG A 13 -1.42 -1.82 -9.81
N GLY A 14 -1.67 -2.36 -11.00
CA GLY A 14 -2.44 -3.59 -11.19
C GLY A 14 -1.76 -4.81 -10.60
N ILE A 15 -0.46 -4.98 -10.79
CA ILE A 15 0.35 -6.03 -10.16
C ILE A 15 0.23 -5.93 -8.63
N THR A 16 0.35 -4.73 -8.10
CA THR A 16 0.27 -4.47 -6.67
C THR A 16 -1.10 -4.85 -6.10
N VAL A 17 -2.21 -4.43 -6.73
CA VAL A 17 -3.56 -4.75 -6.24
C VAL A 17 -3.89 -6.24 -6.40
N ALA A 18 -3.50 -6.86 -7.52
CA ALA A 18 -3.65 -8.31 -7.69
C ALA A 18 -2.85 -9.07 -6.62
N GLY A 19 -1.63 -8.61 -6.31
CA GLY A 19 -0.82 -9.13 -5.22
C GLY A 19 -1.47 -8.96 -3.85
N MET A 20 -2.08 -7.79 -3.56
CA MET A 20 -2.82 -7.56 -2.30
C MET A 20 -3.97 -8.55 -2.14
N ILE A 21 -4.77 -8.73 -3.19
CA ILE A 21 -5.88 -9.69 -3.17
C ILE A 21 -5.37 -11.12 -2.95
N LEU A 22 -4.25 -11.49 -3.61
CA LEU A 22 -3.65 -12.81 -3.49
C LEU A 22 -3.18 -13.11 -2.06
N VAL A 23 -2.43 -12.19 -1.45
CA VAL A 23 -1.81 -12.43 -0.14
C VAL A 23 -2.78 -12.26 1.04
N ASN A 24 -3.85 -11.45 0.88
CA ASN A 24 -4.84 -11.23 1.93
C ASN A 24 -5.89 -12.34 1.99
N ASN A 25 -6.06 -13.14 0.94
CA ASN A 25 -7.16 -14.08 0.81
C ASN A 25 -6.72 -15.55 0.72
N GLY A 26 -5.58 -15.92 1.31
CA GLY A 26 -5.23 -17.32 1.56
C GLY A 26 -6.20 -17.94 2.58
N TRP A 27 -6.55 -19.22 2.42
CA TRP A 27 -7.39 -19.95 3.35
C TRP A 27 -6.61 -21.14 3.93
N GLY A 28 -6.61 -21.29 5.25
CA GLY A 28 -5.86 -22.34 5.92
C GLY A 28 -4.34 -22.07 5.95
N GLU A 29 -3.54 -23.12 5.79
CA GLU A 29 -2.07 -23.03 5.82
C GLU A 29 -1.54 -22.49 4.49
N SER A 30 -0.72 -21.43 4.54
CA SER A 30 -0.13 -20.80 3.36
C SER A 30 1.38 -21.00 3.28
N PHE A 31 1.98 -20.76 2.09
CA PHE A 31 3.42 -20.66 1.95
C PHE A 31 3.95 -19.46 2.74
N GLU A 32 5.11 -19.59 3.37
CA GLU A 32 5.73 -18.52 4.17
C GLU A 32 5.92 -17.21 3.38
N MET A 33 6.23 -17.31 2.08
CA MET A 33 6.39 -16.15 1.20
C MET A 33 5.10 -15.34 0.99
N LEU A 34 3.93 -15.97 1.20
CA LEU A 34 2.61 -15.32 1.10
C LEU A 34 2.08 -14.85 2.46
N GLY A 35 2.79 -15.18 3.54
CA GLY A 35 2.51 -14.69 4.88
C GLY A 35 3.38 -13.48 5.24
N HIS A 36 2.91 -12.68 6.19
CA HIS A 36 3.72 -11.59 6.73
C HIS A 36 4.85 -12.11 7.62
N SER A 37 6.00 -11.42 7.60
CA SER A 37 7.05 -11.61 8.60
C SER A 37 6.46 -11.45 10.01
N LYS A 38 6.86 -12.35 10.91
CA LYS A 38 6.34 -12.32 12.30
C LYS A 38 6.73 -11.03 13.00
N TRP A 39 7.98 -10.61 12.88
CA TRP A 39 8.49 -9.36 13.45
C TRP A 39 9.58 -8.77 12.55
N ASN A 40 10.86 -9.05 12.81
CA ASN A 40 11.96 -8.60 11.96
C ASN A 40 12.06 -9.47 10.69
N GLY A 41 12.46 -8.83 9.60
CA GLY A 41 12.54 -9.45 8.28
C GLY A 41 11.48 -8.91 7.33
N MET A 42 11.45 -9.49 6.14
CA MET A 42 10.56 -9.08 5.06
C MET A 42 10.30 -10.27 4.14
N THR A 43 9.04 -10.53 3.85
CA THR A 43 8.59 -11.52 2.86
C THR A 43 8.11 -10.81 1.59
N PRO A 44 7.91 -11.51 0.47
CA PRO A 44 7.26 -10.94 -0.70
C PRO A 44 5.87 -10.36 -0.43
N CYS A 45 5.11 -10.96 0.51
CA CYS A 45 3.83 -10.44 0.97
C CYS A 45 3.96 -9.02 1.56
N ASP A 46 5.07 -8.74 2.23
CA ASP A 46 5.32 -7.44 2.86
C ASP A 46 5.68 -6.33 1.87
N LEU A 47 5.85 -6.63 0.59
CA LEU A 47 6.14 -5.62 -0.45
C LEU A 47 4.88 -4.96 -1.01
N VAL A 48 3.73 -5.60 -0.89
CA VAL A 48 2.53 -5.22 -1.65
C VAL A 48 1.98 -3.86 -1.20
N PHE A 49 1.75 -3.68 0.08
CA PHE A 49 1.24 -2.41 0.62
C PHE A 49 2.22 -1.23 0.47
N PRO A 50 3.53 -1.36 0.78
CA PRO A 50 4.50 -0.30 0.50
C PRO A 50 4.58 0.07 -0.99
N PHE A 51 4.51 -0.87 -1.90
CA PHE A 51 4.47 -0.58 -3.33
C PHE A 51 3.26 0.29 -3.69
N PHE A 52 2.10 0.00 -3.10
CA PHE A 52 0.91 0.83 -3.30
C PHE A 52 1.11 2.27 -2.81
N LEU A 53 1.71 2.47 -1.63
CA LEU A 53 2.04 3.79 -1.11
C LEU A 53 3.06 4.53 -1.99
N PHE A 54 4.07 3.84 -2.49
CA PHE A 54 5.04 4.41 -3.43
C PHE A 54 4.37 4.88 -4.73
N ILE A 55 3.51 4.04 -5.34
CA ILE A 55 2.74 4.38 -6.54
C ILE A 55 1.79 5.55 -6.28
N MET A 56 1.19 5.60 -5.09
CA MET A 56 0.36 6.73 -4.68
C MET A 56 1.16 8.03 -4.65
N GLY A 57 2.41 8.02 -4.17
CA GLY A 57 3.31 9.17 -4.20
C GLY A 57 3.58 9.66 -5.63
N ILE A 58 3.95 8.76 -6.56
CA ILE A 58 4.12 9.10 -7.98
C ILE A 58 2.84 9.73 -8.54
N SER A 59 1.70 9.09 -8.28
CA SER A 59 0.40 9.54 -8.78
C SER A 59 -0.03 10.89 -8.23
N CYS A 60 0.30 11.17 -6.95
CA CYS A 60 0.07 12.44 -6.30
C CYS A 60 0.82 13.57 -7.04
N TYR A 61 2.13 13.39 -7.28
CA TYR A 61 2.92 14.36 -8.05
C TYR A 61 2.32 14.60 -9.44
N LEU A 62 2.09 13.53 -10.21
CA LEU A 62 1.60 13.63 -11.60
C LEU A 62 0.19 14.24 -11.69
N SER A 63 -0.63 14.08 -10.65
CA SER A 63 -1.95 14.70 -10.57
C SER A 63 -1.88 16.20 -10.28
N LEU A 64 -1.05 16.61 -9.31
CA LEU A 64 -0.95 18.01 -8.87
C LEU A 64 -0.16 18.89 -9.84
N VAL A 65 0.74 18.33 -10.65
CA VAL A 65 1.37 19.05 -11.77
C VAL A 65 0.32 19.71 -12.68
N LYS A 66 -0.83 19.10 -12.87
CA LYS A 66 -1.91 19.65 -13.73
C LYS A 66 -2.50 20.94 -13.19
N SER A 67 -2.43 21.15 -11.89
CA SER A 67 -2.83 22.40 -11.20
C SER A 67 -1.63 23.32 -10.93
N GLU A 68 -0.45 23.02 -11.49
CA GLU A 68 0.79 23.77 -11.26
C GLU A 68 1.13 23.93 -9.78
N PHE A 69 0.69 22.99 -8.95
CA PHE A 69 0.81 23.01 -7.50
C PHE A 69 0.23 24.28 -6.83
N LYS A 70 -0.71 24.99 -7.49
CA LYS A 70 -1.35 26.16 -6.93
C LYS A 70 -2.35 25.79 -5.84
N PRO A 71 -2.25 26.36 -4.62
CA PRO A 71 -3.14 26.04 -3.51
C PRO A 71 -4.49 26.76 -3.66
N THR A 72 -5.22 26.47 -4.74
CA THR A 72 -6.57 27.03 -4.93
C THR A 72 -7.59 26.34 -4.02
N PRO A 73 -8.67 27.04 -3.60
CA PRO A 73 -9.72 26.45 -2.76
C PRO A 73 -10.30 25.15 -3.35
N GLN A 74 -10.41 25.07 -4.68
CA GLN A 74 -10.91 23.87 -5.38
C GLN A 74 -9.95 22.69 -5.23
N VAL A 75 -8.63 22.92 -5.35
CA VAL A 75 -7.61 21.88 -5.18
C VAL A 75 -7.57 21.40 -3.73
N ILE A 76 -7.55 22.33 -2.77
CA ILE A 76 -7.54 22.01 -1.33
C ILE A 76 -8.81 21.22 -0.97
N ARG A 77 -10.01 21.70 -1.37
CA ARG A 77 -11.27 20.99 -1.11
C ARG A 77 -11.27 19.57 -1.67
N ARG A 78 -10.70 19.36 -2.87
CA ARG A 78 -10.57 18.03 -3.47
C ARG A 78 -9.67 17.13 -2.65
N ILE A 79 -8.52 17.61 -2.18
CA ILE A 79 -7.59 16.87 -1.33
C ILE A 79 -8.28 16.48 -0.03
N VAL A 80 -8.85 17.45 0.68
CA VAL A 80 -9.52 17.21 1.96
C VAL A 80 -10.69 16.24 1.81
N LYS A 81 -11.56 16.45 0.81
CA LYS A 81 -12.68 15.53 0.53
C LYS A 81 -12.19 14.11 0.29
N ARG A 82 -11.14 13.94 -0.52
CA ARG A 82 -10.59 12.60 -0.82
C ARG A 82 -9.97 11.97 0.42
N THR A 83 -9.24 12.72 1.23
CA THR A 83 -8.67 12.25 2.49
C THR A 83 -9.76 11.74 3.43
N ILE A 84 -10.82 12.54 3.64
CA ILE A 84 -11.96 12.17 4.50
C ILE A 84 -12.69 10.94 3.95
N LEU A 85 -12.94 10.89 2.63
CA LEU A 85 -13.62 9.74 2.02
C LEU A 85 -12.80 8.44 2.15
N LEU A 86 -11.49 8.49 1.93
CA LEU A 86 -10.61 7.33 2.10
C LEU A 86 -10.61 6.84 3.55
N PHE A 87 -10.55 7.77 4.50
CA PHE A 87 -10.60 7.44 5.93
C PHE A 87 -11.95 6.82 6.31
N ALA A 88 -13.04 7.41 5.86
CA ALA A 88 -14.40 6.91 6.10
C ALA A 88 -14.65 5.53 5.46
N ILE A 89 -14.11 5.27 4.26
CA ILE A 89 -14.18 3.96 3.62
C ILE A 89 -13.45 2.90 4.48
N GLY A 90 -12.29 3.25 5.06
CA GLY A 90 -11.59 2.33 5.97
C GLY A 90 -12.39 2.02 7.23
N LEU A 91 -13.01 3.03 7.85
CA LEU A 91 -13.91 2.81 8.99
C LEU A 91 -15.13 1.96 8.59
N PHE A 92 -15.68 2.20 7.39
CA PHE A 92 -16.80 1.42 6.87
C PHE A 92 -16.45 -0.06 6.68
N ILE A 93 -15.24 -0.38 6.17
CA ILE A 93 -14.80 -1.78 6.03
C ILE A 93 -14.70 -2.45 7.41
N ASN A 94 -14.09 -1.77 8.39
CA ASN A 94 -13.97 -2.30 9.75
C ASN A 94 -15.35 -2.48 10.41
N TRP A 95 -16.25 -1.51 10.23
CA TRP A 95 -17.63 -1.62 10.70
C TRP A 95 -18.40 -2.73 10.01
N PHE A 96 -18.23 -2.92 8.69
CA PHE A 96 -18.92 -3.94 7.92
C PHE A 96 -18.58 -5.36 8.38
N ASP A 97 -17.35 -5.61 8.80
CA ASP A 97 -16.90 -6.89 9.36
C ASP A 97 -17.70 -7.26 10.62
N HIS A 98 -17.89 -6.31 11.55
CA HIS A 98 -18.72 -6.50 12.73
C HIS A 98 -20.23 -6.53 12.41
N ALA A 99 -20.69 -5.65 11.52
CA ALA A 99 -22.10 -5.51 11.18
C ALA A 99 -22.70 -6.79 10.57
N ILE A 100 -21.91 -7.51 9.75
CA ILE A 100 -22.35 -8.75 9.10
C ILE A 100 -22.43 -9.92 10.10
N GLU A 101 -21.71 -9.84 11.22
CA GLU A 101 -21.78 -10.77 12.35
C GLU A 101 -22.94 -10.45 13.32
N GLY A 102 -23.70 -9.38 13.02
CA GLY A 102 -24.88 -8.95 13.81
C GLY A 102 -24.63 -7.82 14.79
N ASP A 103 -23.39 -7.33 14.93
CA ASP A 103 -23.03 -6.21 15.81
C ASP A 103 -23.02 -4.89 15.06
N LEU A 104 -24.20 -4.30 14.87
CA LEU A 104 -24.37 -3.02 14.18
C LEU A 104 -23.89 -1.82 15.00
N LEU A 105 -23.79 -1.95 16.32
CA LEU A 105 -23.43 -0.87 17.25
C LEU A 105 -22.01 -1.03 17.81
N CYS A 106 -21.13 -1.65 17.07
CA CYS A 106 -19.73 -1.96 17.46
C CYS A 106 -18.82 -0.72 17.69
N PHE A 107 -19.37 0.49 17.76
CA PHE A 107 -18.58 1.73 17.85
C PHE A 107 -17.67 1.80 19.08
N GLY A 108 -18.02 1.08 20.17
CA GLY A 108 -17.21 1.03 21.38
C GLY A 108 -15.95 0.18 21.27
N HIS A 109 -15.83 -0.69 20.25
CA HIS A 109 -14.70 -1.57 19.99
C HIS A 109 -14.32 -1.64 18.51
N LEU A 110 -14.71 -0.62 17.75
CA LEU A 110 -14.36 -0.51 16.34
C LEU A 110 -12.88 -0.12 16.18
N ARG A 111 -12.10 -0.96 15.49
CA ARG A 111 -10.72 -0.62 15.14
C ARG A 111 -10.67 0.66 14.29
N ILE A 112 -9.89 1.67 14.74
CA ILE A 112 -9.78 2.95 14.04
C ILE A 112 -8.74 2.89 12.93
N TRP A 113 -7.57 2.28 13.19
CA TRP A 113 -6.45 2.25 12.27
C TRP A 113 -6.48 1.02 11.37
N ALA A 114 -6.33 1.23 10.08
CA ALA A 114 -6.17 0.17 9.07
C ALA A 114 -5.49 0.75 7.82
N VAL A 115 -5.32 -0.09 6.81
CA VAL A 115 -4.65 0.24 5.54
C VAL A 115 -5.22 1.50 4.88
N MET A 116 -6.55 1.65 4.81
CA MET A 116 -7.20 2.79 4.14
C MET A 116 -6.98 4.10 4.89
N GLN A 117 -7.00 4.08 6.22
CA GLN A 117 -6.74 5.26 7.04
C GLN A 117 -5.29 5.74 6.88
N ARG A 118 -4.33 4.81 6.84
CA ARG A 118 -2.93 5.15 6.55
C ARG A 118 -2.77 5.75 5.15
N ILE A 119 -3.42 5.16 4.13
CA ILE A 119 -3.46 5.73 2.78
C ILE A 119 -4.03 7.15 2.80
N ALA A 120 -5.15 7.37 3.52
CA ALA A 120 -5.81 8.66 3.61
C ALA A 120 -4.90 9.74 4.20
N LEU A 121 -4.28 9.46 5.36
CA LEU A 121 -3.38 10.41 6.03
C LEU A 121 -2.14 10.71 5.18
N CYS A 122 -1.47 9.67 4.67
CA CYS A 122 -0.30 9.85 3.82
C CYS A 122 -0.63 10.64 2.55
N TYR A 123 -1.77 10.36 1.90
CA TYR A 123 -2.24 11.12 0.75
C TYR A 123 -2.48 12.59 1.09
N GLY A 124 -3.21 12.85 2.18
CA GLY A 124 -3.53 14.21 2.63
C GLY A 124 -2.27 15.01 2.95
N ILE A 125 -1.39 14.48 3.80
CA ILE A 125 -0.16 15.15 4.23
C ILE A 125 0.76 15.42 3.04
N VAL A 126 1.02 14.42 2.18
CA VAL A 126 1.90 14.59 1.01
C VAL A 126 1.30 15.53 -0.02
N SER A 127 -0.02 15.52 -0.21
CA SER A 127 -0.69 16.47 -1.11
C SER A 127 -0.61 17.91 -0.60
N LEU A 128 -0.74 18.13 0.71
CA LEU A 128 -0.57 19.46 1.32
C LEU A 128 0.91 19.90 1.26
N PHE A 129 1.84 18.99 1.56
CA PHE A 129 3.28 19.26 1.34
C PHE A 129 3.56 19.74 -0.09
N ALA A 130 2.96 19.07 -1.08
CA ALA A 130 3.14 19.42 -2.49
C ALA A 130 2.61 20.81 -2.85
N LEU A 131 1.60 21.31 -2.15
CA LEU A 131 1.03 22.64 -2.39
C LEU A 131 1.77 23.77 -1.66
N PHE A 132 2.28 23.51 -0.46
CA PHE A 132 2.79 24.56 0.42
C PHE A 132 4.31 24.57 0.60
N CYS A 133 5.00 23.45 0.27
CA CYS A 133 6.43 23.33 0.43
C CYS A 133 7.18 23.36 -0.92
N ASN A 134 8.39 23.91 -0.89
CA ASN A 134 9.24 23.90 -2.09
C ASN A 134 9.81 22.50 -2.32
N HIS A 135 9.53 21.93 -3.50
CA HIS A 135 9.91 20.56 -3.85
C HIS A 135 11.42 20.31 -3.90
N LYS A 136 12.26 21.35 -3.95
CA LYS A 136 13.72 21.20 -3.82
C LYS A 136 14.12 20.58 -2.47
N TYR A 137 13.29 20.75 -1.43
CA TYR A 137 13.55 20.23 -0.10
C TYR A 137 12.95 18.83 0.13
N THR A 138 12.34 18.19 -0.88
CA THR A 138 11.69 16.88 -0.72
C THR A 138 12.62 15.83 -0.09
N LEU A 139 13.87 15.71 -0.58
CA LEU A 139 14.83 14.76 -0.02
C LEU A 139 15.23 15.11 1.42
N HIS A 140 15.38 16.39 1.74
CA HIS A 140 15.69 16.83 3.12
C HIS A 140 14.50 16.51 4.06
N THR A 141 13.26 16.69 3.60
CA THR A 141 12.07 16.34 4.37
C THR A 141 12.01 14.84 4.61
N ILE A 142 12.27 14.01 3.59
CA ILE A 142 12.33 12.56 3.74
C ILE A 142 13.39 12.17 4.78
N ALA A 143 14.62 12.69 4.64
CA ALA A 143 15.69 12.41 5.60
C ALA A 143 15.33 12.86 7.01
N GLY A 144 14.76 14.05 7.17
CA GLY A 144 14.32 14.57 8.48
C GLY A 144 13.23 13.69 9.12
N LEU A 145 12.22 13.29 8.37
CA LEU A 145 11.15 12.40 8.87
C LEU A 145 11.71 11.03 9.29
N LEU A 146 12.60 10.44 8.47
CA LEU A 146 13.21 9.15 8.80
C LEU A 146 14.14 9.26 10.02
N LEU A 147 14.90 10.34 10.15
CA LEU A 147 15.77 10.60 11.32
C LEU A 147 14.94 10.80 12.60
N ILE A 148 13.91 11.64 12.56
CA ILE A 148 12.99 11.85 13.69
C ILE A 148 12.35 10.52 14.09
N TYR A 149 11.85 9.76 13.10
CA TYR A 149 11.23 8.47 13.38
C TYR A 149 12.23 7.45 13.94
N THR A 150 13.48 7.44 13.42
CA THR A 150 14.57 6.62 13.99
C THR A 150 14.82 6.96 15.45
N ALA A 151 14.90 8.25 15.79
CA ALA A 151 15.07 8.68 17.17
C ALA A 151 13.91 8.19 18.06
N ILE A 152 12.66 8.31 17.60
CA ILE A 152 11.48 7.83 18.33
C ILE A 152 11.57 6.32 18.59
N ILE A 153 11.84 5.50 17.57
CA ILE A 153 11.84 4.04 17.74
C ILE A 153 13.05 3.53 18.50
N VAL A 154 14.23 4.18 18.40
CA VAL A 154 15.43 3.78 19.14
C VAL A 154 15.34 4.18 20.60
N LEU A 155 14.97 5.44 20.89
CA LEU A 155 14.85 5.93 22.25
C LEU A 155 13.63 5.35 22.99
N GLY A 156 12.57 5.03 22.27
CA GLY A 156 11.32 4.50 22.82
C GLY A 156 11.17 2.98 22.70
N ASN A 157 12.27 2.24 22.52
CA ASN A 157 12.25 0.78 22.42
C ASN A 157 11.28 0.22 21.35
N GLY A 158 11.12 0.92 20.23
CA GLY A 158 10.15 0.58 19.19
C GLY A 158 10.39 -0.77 18.48
N TYR A 159 11.56 -1.39 18.65
CA TYR A 159 11.87 -2.72 18.15
C TYR A 159 11.51 -3.87 19.12
N ALA A 160 11.07 -3.54 20.35
CA ALA A 160 10.62 -4.55 21.29
C ALA A 160 9.39 -5.28 20.77
N TYR A 161 9.38 -6.62 20.91
CA TYR A 161 8.22 -7.48 20.65
C TYR A 161 7.28 -7.54 21.87
N ASP A 162 7.22 -6.49 22.64
CA ASP A 162 6.41 -6.39 23.84
C ASP A 162 5.65 -5.06 23.81
N ALA A 163 4.32 -5.13 23.86
CA ALA A 163 3.45 -3.96 23.80
C ALA A 163 3.66 -3.00 24.99
N ASP A 164 4.00 -3.53 26.16
CA ASP A 164 4.15 -2.74 27.38
C ASP A 164 5.41 -1.88 27.40
N THR A 165 6.41 -2.24 26.59
CA THR A 165 7.69 -1.52 26.50
C THR A 165 7.86 -0.76 25.18
N ASN A 166 7.05 -1.06 24.18
CA ASN A 166 7.15 -0.48 22.84
C ASN A 166 6.42 0.87 22.76
N ILE A 167 7.14 1.95 22.47
CA ILE A 167 6.59 3.32 22.38
C ILE A 167 5.44 3.45 21.39
N LEU A 168 5.43 2.67 20.29
CA LEU A 168 4.38 2.74 19.26
C LEU A 168 3.08 2.16 19.82
N ALA A 169 3.17 0.99 20.47
CA ALA A 169 2.03 0.35 21.13
C ALA A 169 1.48 1.23 22.25
N GLN A 170 2.36 1.76 23.10
CA GLN A 170 1.98 2.65 24.21
C GLN A 170 1.30 3.94 23.72
N ALA A 171 1.79 4.53 22.62
CA ALA A 171 1.18 5.71 22.05
C ALA A 171 -0.23 5.42 21.51
N ASP A 172 -0.40 4.32 20.76
CA ASP A 172 -1.70 3.95 20.21
C ASP A 172 -2.69 3.57 21.34
N LEU A 173 -2.24 2.81 22.35
CA LEU A 173 -3.05 2.47 23.52
C LEU A 173 -3.51 3.70 24.30
N LYS A 174 -2.62 4.65 24.52
CA LYS A 174 -2.92 5.89 25.27
C LYS A 174 -3.87 6.82 24.52
N LEU A 175 -3.76 6.88 23.17
CA LEU A 175 -4.54 7.80 22.35
C LEU A 175 -5.91 7.25 21.98
N PHE A 176 -6.03 5.94 21.76
CA PHE A 176 -7.23 5.33 21.20
C PHE A 176 -7.90 4.33 22.14
N GLY A 177 -7.20 3.88 23.17
CA GLY A 177 -7.69 2.82 24.08
C GLY A 177 -7.52 1.42 23.49
N TYR A 178 -7.63 0.42 24.35
CA TYR A 178 -7.41 -0.99 24.00
C TYR A 178 -8.36 -1.45 22.90
N ASP A 179 -9.65 -1.13 23.00
CA ASP A 179 -10.70 -1.66 22.13
C ASP A 179 -10.64 -1.16 20.67
N HIS A 180 -9.85 -0.12 20.40
CA HIS A 180 -9.78 0.53 19.09
C HIS A 180 -8.49 0.25 18.30
N ILE A 181 -7.61 -0.62 18.82
CA ILE A 181 -6.32 -0.97 18.20
C ILE A 181 -6.32 -2.43 17.68
N TYR A 182 -5.25 -2.82 16.98
CA TYR A 182 -5.08 -4.16 16.45
C TYR A 182 -4.52 -5.13 17.48
N HIS A 183 -5.21 -6.25 17.73
CA HIS A 183 -4.85 -7.21 18.81
C HIS A 183 -4.02 -8.42 18.37
N LYS A 184 -3.87 -8.67 17.05
CA LYS A 184 -3.13 -9.83 16.55
C LYS A 184 -1.61 -9.59 16.46
N SER A 185 -1.12 -8.47 17.00
CA SER A 185 0.29 -8.08 17.01
C SER A 185 0.55 -7.16 18.21
N PRO A 186 1.76 -7.17 18.79
CA PRO A 186 2.11 -6.24 19.87
C PRO A 186 1.96 -4.76 19.49
N VAL A 187 2.18 -4.43 18.23
CA VAL A 187 2.05 -3.08 17.68
C VAL A 187 1.02 -3.11 16.56
N ASP A 188 0.15 -2.11 16.47
CA ASP A 188 -0.73 -1.95 15.31
C ASP A 188 0.12 -1.60 14.07
N PRO A 189 0.15 -2.47 13.02
CA PRO A 189 0.96 -2.21 11.83
C PRO A 189 0.58 -0.93 11.09
N GLU A 190 -0.65 -0.46 11.27
CA GLU A 190 -1.18 0.78 10.70
C GLU A 190 -1.34 1.89 11.74
N GLY A 191 -0.77 1.75 12.95
CA GLY A 191 -0.84 2.71 14.03
C GLY A 191 -0.35 4.13 13.69
N LEU A 192 -0.77 5.11 14.47
CA LEU A 192 -0.58 6.53 14.17
C LEU A 192 0.89 6.91 14.01
N MET A 193 1.76 6.47 14.93
CA MET A 193 3.18 6.85 14.92
C MET A 193 3.90 6.35 13.66
N GLY A 194 3.59 5.14 13.18
CA GLY A 194 4.12 4.60 11.93
C GLY A 194 3.77 5.41 10.67
N THR A 195 2.77 6.30 10.77
CA THR A 195 2.41 7.22 9.69
C THR A 195 3.54 8.21 9.36
N ILE A 196 4.39 8.59 10.34
CA ILE A 196 5.54 9.49 10.11
C ILE A 196 6.48 8.88 9.06
N SER A 197 6.87 7.64 9.26
CA SER A 197 7.73 6.90 8.33
C SER A 197 7.01 6.58 7.02
N SER A 198 5.70 6.31 7.05
CA SER A 198 4.89 6.08 5.85
C SER A 198 4.73 7.34 5.00
N VAL A 199 4.69 8.54 5.58
CA VAL A 199 4.73 9.81 4.84
C VAL A 199 6.06 9.97 4.11
N ALA A 200 7.20 9.64 4.74
CA ALA A 200 8.50 9.63 4.07
C ALA A 200 8.52 8.64 2.90
N HIS A 201 7.89 7.48 3.05
CA HIS A 201 7.72 6.49 2.00
C HIS A 201 6.97 7.06 0.78
N VAL A 202 5.82 7.71 1.01
CA VAL A 202 5.02 8.32 -0.07
C VAL A 202 5.76 9.50 -0.69
N LEU A 203 6.53 10.28 0.08
CA LEU A 203 7.39 11.35 -0.43
C LEU A 203 8.51 10.81 -1.33
N LEU A 204 9.06 9.62 -1.07
CA LEU A 204 9.99 8.95 -1.99
C LEU A 204 9.32 8.63 -3.34
N GLY A 205 8.10 8.11 -3.30
CA GLY A 205 7.29 7.93 -4.51
C GLY A 205 7.01 9.27 -5.23
N PHE A 206 6.67 10.32 -4.48
CA PHE A 206 6.47 11.68 -5.01
C PHE A 206 7.74 12.20 -5.69
N TYR A 207 8.91 12.00 -5.08
CA TYR A 207 10.20 12.35 -5.67
C TYR A 207 10.47 11.59 -6.98
N CYS A 208 10.16 10.29 -7.04
CA CYS A 208 10.24 9.52 -8.28
C CYS A 208 9.27 10.05 -9.35
N GLY A 209 8.06 10.47 -8.95
CA GLY A 209 7.12 11.16 -9.84
C GLY A 209 7.69 12.46 -10.42
N MET A 210 8.42 13.22 -9.61
CA MET A 210 9.13 14.43 -10.04
C MET A 210 10.23 14.10 -11.05
N LEU A 211 11.02 13.05 -10.82
CA LEU A 211 12.06 12.60 -11.75
C LEU A 211 11.46 12.17 -13.08
N ILE A 212 10.39 11.36 -13.08
CA ILE A 212 9.67 10.95 -14.28
C ILE A 212 9.19 12.16 -15.10
N ARG A 213 8.72 13.21 -14.43
CA ARG A 213 8.20 14.40 -15.12
C ARG A 213 9.28 15.32 -15.65
N LYS A 214 10.42 15.43 -14.93
CA LYS A 214 11.54 16.33 -15.30
C LYS A 214 12.42 15.78 -16.44
N ARG A 215 12.44 14.45 -16.65
CA ARG A 215 13.23 13.83 -17.71
C ARG A 215 12.47 13.85 -19.03
N GLU A 216 13.17 14.07 -20.12
CA GLU A 216 12.57 14.20 -21.44
C GLU A 216 12.31 12.84 -22.07
N THR A 217 13.33 11.99 -22.16
CA THR A 217 13.23 10.68 -22.79
C THR A 217 12.85 9.57 -21.82
N ILE A 218 12.27 8.47 -22.31
CA ILE A 218 11.87 7.34 -21.48
C ILE A 218 13.10 6.66 -20.89
N GLU A 219 14.20 6.58 -21.63
CA GLU A 219 15.49 6.02 -21.18
C GLU A 219 16.02 6.78 -19.97
N GLN A 220 16.01 8.11 -20.03
CA GLN A 220 16.43 8.95 -18.90
C GLN A 220 15.56 8.73 -17.65
N LYS A 221 14.26 8.49 -17.83
CA LYS A 221 13.33 8.16 -16.73
C LYS A 221 13.69 6.82 -16.11
N VAL A 222 13.93 5.80 -16.96
CA VAL A 222 14.33 4.45 -16.54
C VAL A 222 15.64 4.50 -15.76
N ILE A 223 16.67 5.19 -16.28
CA ILE A 223 17.96 5.34 -15.59
C ILE A 223 17.79 6.03 -14.24
N ALA A 224 17.02 7.13 -14.20
CA ALA A 224 16.80 7.86 -12.96
C ALA A 224 16.10 7.00 -11.88
N LEU A 225 15.08 6.23 -12.25
CA LEU A 225 14.39 5.32 -11.36
C LEU A 225 15.28 4.15 -10.93
N PHE A 226 16.09 3.62 -11.85
CA PHE A 226 17.04 2.56 -11.55
C PHE A 226 18.08 3.03 -10.51
N VAL A 227 18.65 4.21 -10.69
CA VAL A 227 19.64 4.79 -9.75
C VAL A 227 19.01 5.00 -8.37
N VAL A 228 17.83 5.62 -8.29
CA VAL A 228 17.11 5.79 -7.01
C VAL A 228 16.80 4.44 -6.38
N GLY A 229 16.37 3.49 -7.20
CA GLY A 229 16.07 2.14 -6.77
C GLY A 229 17.29 1.41 -6.20
N ALA A 230 18.42 1.45 -6.90
CA ALA A 230 19.68 0.84 -6.44
C ALA A 230 20.17 1.47 -5.13
N ILE A 231 20.18 2.80 -5.04
CA ILE A 231 20.55 3.53 -3.81
C ILE A 231 19.61 3.14 -2.66
N GLY A 232 18.30 3.06 -2.92
CA GLY A 232 17.30 2.66 -1.91
C GLY A 232 17.51 1.25 -1.39
N VAL A 233 17.74 0.28 -2.29
CA VAL A 233 17.98 -1.13 -1.90
C VAL A 233 19.29 -1.27 -1.14
N ILE A 234 20.38 -0.72 -1.65
CA ILE A 234 21.70 -0.80 -1.00
C ILE A 234 21.65 -0.08 0.35
N GLY A 235 21.10 1.15 0.39
CA GLY A 235 20.96 1.92 1.62
C GLY A 235 20.07 1.24 2.65
N GLY A 236 18.92 0.69 2.23
CA GLY A 236 18.02 -0.07 3.10
C GLY A 236 18.65 -1.35 3.64
N TYR A 237 19.42 -2.06 2.80
CA TYR A 237 20.17 -3.25 3.20
C TYR A 237 21.25 -2.91 4.24
N LEU A 238 22.10 -1.91 3.96
CA LEU A 238 23.15 -1.50 4.89
C LEU A 238 22.56 -0.98 6.21
N LEU A 239 21.49 -0.19 6.14
CA LEU A 239 20.82 0.33 7.33
C LEU A 239 20.18 -0.79 8.16
N SER A 240 19.80 -1.91 7.56
CA SER A 240 19.15 -3.03 8.25
C SER A 240 20.05 -3.74 9.27
N TYR A 241 21.36 -3.57 9.21
CA TYR A 241 22.29 -4.08 10.22
C TYR A 241 22.16 -3.37 11.56
N GLY A 242 21.80 -2.08 11.56
CA GLY A 242 21.55 -1.32 12.78
C GLY A 242 20.08 -1.13 13.11
N LEU A 243 19.23 -1.08 12.09
CA LEU A 243 17.78 -0.90 12.17
C LEU A 243 17.11 -2.02 11.36
N PRO A 244 16.77 -3.17 11.95
CA PRO A 244 16.22 -4.31 11.24
C PRO A 244 15.01 -3.96 10.36
N LEU A 245 14.88 -4.65 9.22
CA LEU A 245 13.69 -4.54 8.38
C LEU A 245 12.48 -5.00 9.18
N ASN A 246 11.49 -4.13 9.33
CA ASN A 246 10.28 -4.46 10.07
C ASN A 246 9.08 -3.68 9.51
N LYS A 247 8.13 -4.41 8.94
CA LYS A 247 6.88 -3.85 8.40
C LYS A 247 5.96 -3.32 9.49
N ARG A 248 5.90 -4.01 10.64
CA ARG A 248 4.91 -3.69 11.68
C ARG A 248 5.16 -2.34 12.31
N ILE A 249 6.42 -1.96 12.44
CA ILE A 249 6.81 -0.63 12.90
C ILE A 249 7.14 0.33 11.75
N TRP A 250 7.06 -0.12 10.49
CA TRP A 250 7.41 0.66 9.30
C TRP A 250 8.82 1.26 9.39
N SER A 251 9.83 0.42 9.69
CA SER A 251 11.20 0.85 9.98
C SER A 251 11.84 1.65 8.83
N PRO A 252 12.76 2.58 9.12
CA PRO A 252 13.45 3.37 8.09
C PRO A 252 14.19 2.52 7.04
N SER A 253 14.83 1.44 7.47
CA SER A 253 15.45 0.46 6.56
C SER A 253 14.43 -0.19 5.64
N TYR A 254 13.26 -0.56 6.16
CA TYR A 254 12.16 -1.11 5.39
C TYR A 254 11.60 -0.10 4.37
N VAL A 255 11.49 1.18 4.73
CA VAL A 255 11.09 2.24 3.79
C VAL A 255 12.06 2.33 2.61
N LEU A 256 13.36 2.41 2.89
CA LEU A 256 14.38 2.52 1.83
C LEU A 256 14.40 1.28 0.95
N MET A 257 14.38 0.09 1.54
CA MET A 257 14.39 -1.19 0.84
C MET A 257 13.17 -1.32 -0.09
N THR A 258 11.97 -1.10 0.43
CA THR A 258 10.74 -1.31 -0.33
C THR A 258 10.50 -0.23 -1.38
N CYS A 259 10.83 1.04 -1.12
CA CYS A 259 10.83 2.09 -2.13
C CYS A 259 11.88 1.82 -3.22
N GLY A 260 13.05 1.32 -2.83
CA GLY A 260 14.10 0.93 -3.76
C GLY A 260 13.62 -0.17 -4.72
N LEU A 261 13.05 -1.25 -4.19
CA LEU A 261 12.50 -2.35 -4.98
C LEU A 261 11.33 -1.89 -5.87
N ALA A 262 10.44 -1.04 -5.36
CA ALA A 262 9.34 -0.49 -6.15
C ALA A 262 9.83 0.38 -7.32
N SER A 263 10.88 1.19 -7.08
CA SER A 263 11.51 2.01 -8.12
C SER A 263 12.20 1.17 -9.20
N LEU A 264 12.92 0.10 -8.80
CA LEU A 264 13.54 -0.85 -9.74
C LEU A 264 12.49 -1.56 -10.57
N LEU A 265 11.40 -2.04 -9.95
CA LEU A 265 10.31 -2.70 -10.67
C LEU A 265 9.63 -1.75 -11.65
N GLN A 266 9.40 -0.47 -11.25
CA GLN A 266 8.85 0.55 -12.16
C GLN A 266 9.80 0.81 -13.33
N ALA A 267 11.11 0.90 -13.10
CA ALA A 267 12.11 1.07 -14.15
C ALA A 267 12.09 -0.12 -15.13
N LEU A 268 12.03 -1.35 -14.61
CA LEU A 268 11.93 -2.57 -15.40
C LEU A 268 10.66 -2.59 -16.26
N LEU A 269 9.50 -2.27 -15.66
CA LEU A 269 8.23 -2.21 -16.41
C LEU A 269 8.26 -1.14 -17.48
N MET A 270 8.84 0.04 -17.22
CA MET A 270 9.03 1.07 -18.24
C MET A 270 9.94 0.60 -19.36
N TYR A 271 11.01 -0.12 -19.05
CA TYR A 271 11.91 -0.68 -20.06
C TYR A 271 11.18 -1.69 -20.96
N VAL A 272 10.47 -2.65 -20.36
CA VAL A 272 9.78 -3.72 -21.11
C VAL A 272 8.57 -3.18 -21.90
N ILE A 273 7.75 -2.33 -21.26
CA ILE A 273 6.47 -1.89 -21.84
C ILE A 273 6.64 -0.66 -22.71
N ASP A 274 7.34 0.37 -22.19
CA ASP A 274 7.37 1.69 -22.83
C ASP A 274 8.51 1.80 -23.83
N ILE A 275 9.68 1.12 -23.61
CA ILE A 275 10.81 1.10 -24.56
C ILE A 275 10.67 -0.07 -25.53
N GLN A 276 10.65 -1.33 -25.04
CA GLN A 276 10.59 -2.52 -25.91
C GLN A 276 9.21 -2.77 -26.53
N LYS A 277 8.17 -2.04 -26.12
CA LYS A 277 6.78 -2.18 -26.60
C LYS A 277 6.16 -3.57 -26.38
N LYS A 278 6.69 -4.37 -25.46
CA LYS A 278 6.18 -5.70 -25.11
C LYS A 278 5.00 -5.58 -24.15
N SER A 279 3.80 -5.34 -24.66
CA SER A 279 2.59 -5.10 -23.85
C SER A 279 1.51 -6.17 -23.97
N GLY A 280 1.70 -7.26 -24.73
CA GLY A 280 0.67 -8.30 -24.96
C GLY A 280 0.13 -8.96 -23.67
N TRP A 281 0.97 -9.11 -22.64
CA TRP A 281 0.62 -9.71 -21.34
C TRP A 281 -0.04 -8.74 -20.35
N THR A 282 -0.03 -7.45 -20.65
CA THR A 282 -0.36 -6.39 -19.67
C THR A 282 -1.85 -6.23 -19.40
N THR A 283 -2.72 -6.73 -20.28
CA THR A 283 -4.18 -6.52 -20.19
C THR A 283 -4.76 -6.95 -18.84
N PHE A 284 -4.33 -8.10 -18.31
CA PHE A 284 -4.79 -8.58 -17.01
C PHE A 284 -4.52 -7.56 -15.90
N PHE A 285 -3.28 -7.10 -15.79
CA PHE A 285 -2.89 -6.14 -14.76
C PHE A 285 -3.45 -4.74 -15.04
N HIS A 286 -3.60 -4.36 -16.30
CA HIS A 286 -4.22 -3.08 -16.65
C HIS A 286 -5.66 -2.96 -16.16
N VAL A 287 -6.44 -4.04 -16.26
CA VAL A 287 -7.80 -4.11 -15.73
C VAL A 287 -7.83 -3.81 -14.22
N PHE A 288 -6.91 -4.41 -13.45
CA PHE A 288 -6.75 -4.11 -12.02
C PHE A 288 -6.27 -2.68 -11.76
N GLY A 289 -5.33 -2.18 -12.56
CA GLY A 289 -4.67 -0.89 -12.34
C GLY A 289 -5.56 0.33 -12.56
N VAL A 290 -6.56 0.24 -13.45
CA VAL A 290 -7.42 1.40 -13.79
C VAL A 290 -8.48 1.69 -12.72
N ASN A 291 -8.90 0.68 -11.95
CA ASN A 291 -9.89 0.79 -10.87
C ASN A 291 -9.31 0.31 -9.52
N ALA A 292 -8.02 0.45 -9.32
CA ALA A 292 -7.25 -0.18 -8.24
C ALA A 292 -7.86 -0.01 -6.84
N LEU A 293 -8.23 1.22 -6.47
CA LEU A 293 -8.77 1.50 -5.14
C LEU A 293 -10.18 0.92 -4.95
N ALA A 294 -11.06 1.10 -5.96
CA ALA A 294 -12.40 0.55 -5.90
C ALA A 294 -12.37 -0.98 -5.82
N LEU A 295 -11.46 -1.59 -6.59
CA LEU A 295 -11.27 -3.03 -6.58
C LEU A 295 -10.75 -3.53 -5.21
N TYR A 296 -9.79 -2.83 -4.61
CA TYR A 296 -9.30 -3.18 -3.27
C TYR A 296 -10.46 -3.17 -2.26
N VAL A 297 -11.24 -2.08 -2.22
CA VAL A 297 -12.38 -1.96 -1.31
C VAL A 297 -13.42 -3.06 -1.56
N SER A 298 -13.79 -3.29 -2.83
CA SER A 298 -14.77 -4.33 -3.17
C SER A 298 -14.26 -5.74 -2.86
N SER A 299 -12.95 -6.00 -2.99
CA SER A 299 -12.36 -7.30 -2.65
C SER A 299 -12.38 -7.56 -1.14
N GLU A 300 -12.12 -6.54 -0.29
CA GLU A 300 -12.23 -6.68 1.17
C GLU A 300 -13.68 -6.96 1.59
N LEU A 301 -14.64 -6.18 1.08
CA LEU A 301 -16.07 -6.40 1.39
C LEU A 301 -16.56 -7.77 0.89
N LEU A 302 -16.13 -8.19 -0.29
CA LEU A 302 -16.46 -9.49 -0.84
C LEU A 302 -15.85 -10.63 0.00
N ALA A 303 -14.62 -10.49 0.44
CA ALA A 303 -13.95 -11.47 1.31
C ALA A 303 -14.69 -11.64 2.63
N ILE A 304 -15.05 -10.53 3.30
CA ILE A 304 -15.84 -10.54 4.53
C ILE A 304 -17.18 -11.24 4.30
N LEU A 305 -17.90 -10.85 3.24
CA LEU A 305 -19.22 -11.44 2.92
C LEU A 305 -19.13 -12.96 2.68
N LEU A 306 -18.24 -13.40 1.78
CA LEU A 306 -18.10 -14.81 1.41
C LEU A 306 -17.64 -15.68 2.57
N LYS A 307 -16.79 -15.13 3.45
CA LYS A 307 -16.37 -15.79 4.68
C LYS A 307 -17.57 -15.97 5.63
N ASN A 308 -18.35 -14.93 5.84
CA ASN A 308 -19.45 -14.95 6.81
C ASN A 308 -20.61 -15.90 6.39
N VAL A 309 -20.91 -15.95 5.09
CA VAL A 309 -21.93 -16.90 4.56
C VAL A 309 -21.39 -18.34 4.39
N GLY A 310 -20.16 -18.63 4.82
CA GLY A 310 -19.55 -19.96 4.73
C GLY A 310 -19.12 -20.39 3.32
N PHE A 311 -19.33 -19.54 2.30
CA PHE A 311 -19.01 -19.88 0.91
C PHE A 311 -17.52 -20.09 0.68
N SER A 312 -16.67 -19.29 1.33
CA SER A 312 -15.21 -19.42 1.26
C SER A 312 -14.75 -20.80 1.72
N GLU A 313 -15.32 -21.33 2.80
CA GLU A 313 -15.02 -22.66 3.32
C GLU A 313 -15.44 -23.76 2.37
N VAL A 314 -16.65 -23.68 1.80
CA VAL A 314 -17.16 -24.65 0.82
C VAL A 314 -16.24 -24.73 -0.40
N VAL A 315 -15.85 -23.56 -0.96
CA VAL A 315 -14.95 -23.52 -2.12
C VAL A 315 -13.57 -24.06 -1.77
N TYR A 316 -12.99 -23.68 -0.62
CA TYR A 316 -11.70 -24.19 -0.17
C TYR A 316 -11.73 -25.71 0.02
N ASN A 317 -12.75 -26.27 0.68
CA ASN A 317 -12.90 -27.68 0.90
C ASN A 317 -13.05 -28.46 -0.42
N GLY A 318 -13.77 -27.91 -1.41
CA GLY A 318 -13.84 -28.45 -2.75
C GLY A 318 -12.47 -28.49 -3.46
N ILE A 319 -11.67 -27.42 -3.35
CA ILE A 319 -10.31 -27.37 -3.87
C ILE A 319 -9.41 -28.38 -3.13
N HIS A 320 -9.50 -28.43 -1.80
CA HIS A 320 -8.69 -29.33 -0.97
C HIS A 320 -8.98 -30.79 -1.26
N ALA A 321 -10.22 -31.15 -1.59
CA ALA A 321 -10.58 -32.52 -1.99
C ALA A 321 -9.83 -32.96 -3.28
N VAL A 322 -9.51 -32.01 -4.18
CA VAL A 322 -8.75 -32.27 -5.42
C VAL A 322 -7.25 -32.10 -5.21
N ILE A 323 -6.85 -31.13 -4.37
CA ILE A 323 -5.45 -30.81 -4.05
C ILE A 323 -5.24 -31.05 -2.54
N PRO A 324 -4.85 -32.26 -2.10
CA PRO A 324 -4.75 -32.59 -0.67
C PRO A 324 -3.65 -31.83 0.09
N ALA A 325 -2.65 -31.26 -0.61
CA ALA A 325 -1.57 -30.51 0.01
C ALA A 325 -2.08 -29.11 0.44
N LEU A 326 -2.19 -28.87 1.76
CA LEU A 326 -2.80 -27.67 2.37
C LEU A 326 -2.29 -26.35 1.78
N LYS A 327 -0.96 -26.18 1.66
CA LYS A 327 -0.36 -24.95 1.11
C LYS A 327 -0.72 -24.70 -0.36
N TRP A 328 -0.82 -25.76 -1.16
CA TRP A 328 -1.23 -25.67 -2.55
C TRP A 328 -2.71 -25.42 -2.71
N ALA A 329 -3.54 -25.99 -1.85
CA ALA A 329 -4.98 -25.73 -1.80
C ALA A 329 -5.25 -24.26 -1.42
N SER A 330 -4.52 -23.73 -0.42
CA SER A 330 -4.59 -22.32 -0.02
C SER A 330 -4.18 -21.38 -1.16
N LEU A 331 -3.10 -21.68 -1.87
CA LEU A 331 -2.67 -20.90 -3.03
C LEU A 331 -3.70 -20.94 -4.16
N ALA A 332 -4.26 -22.15 -4.45
CA ALA A 332 -5.29 -22.30 -5.48
C ALA A 332 -6.56 -21.50 -5.14
N TYR A 333 -6.96 -21.50 -3.85
CA TYR A 333 -8.06 -20.66 -3.38
C TYR A 333 -7.76 -19.16 -3.55
N ALA A 334 -6.56 -18.71 -3.17
CA ALA A 334 -6.16 -17.32 -3.34
C ALA A 334 -6.16 -16.89 -4.83
N ILE A 335 -5.67 -17.76 -5.74
CA ILE A 335 -5.73 -17.53 -7.19
C ILE A 335 -7.19 -17.48 -7.67
N TYR A 336 -8.05 -18.40 -7.23
CA TYR A 336 -9.48 -18.37 -7.52
C TYR A 336 -10.09 -17.03 -7.12
N PHE A 337 -9.78 -16.51 -5.92
CA PHE A 337 -10.30 -15.24 -5.45
C PHE A 337 -9.80 -14.04 -6.28
N VAL A 338 -8.54 -14.06 -6.73
CA VAL A 338 -8.01 -13.06 -7.69
C VAL A 338 -8.78 -13.13 -9.01
N LEU A 339 -9.03 -14.33 -9.55
CA LEU A 339 -9.77 -14.49 -10.82
C LEU A 339 -11.25 -14.09 -10.68
N LEU A 340 -11.88 -14.35 -9.54
CA LEU A 340 -13.23 -13.89 -9.24
C LEU A 340 -13.31 -12.35 -9.27
N ASN A 341 -12.38 -11.68 -8.59
CA ASN A 341 -12.29 -10.22 -8.61
C ASN A 341 -11.94 -9.68 -10.00
N PHE A 342 -11.10 -10.37 -10.76
CA PHE A 342 -10.83 -10.03 -12.15
C PHE A 342 -12.11 -10.07 -12.99
N ALA A 343 -12.92 -11.13 -12.90
CA ALA A 343 -14.17 -11.24 -13.65
C ALA A 343 -15.11 -10.07 -13.37
N ILE A 344 -15.25 -9.68 -12.10
CA ILE A 344 -16.10 -8.55 -11.67
C ILE A 344 -15.59 -7.24 -12.29
N VAL A 345 -14.30 -6.93 -12.13
CA VAL A 345 -13.76 -5.65 -12.59
C VAL A 345 -13.58 -5.60 -14.11
N TYR A 346 -13.44 -6.75 -14.77
CA TYR A 346 -13.36 -6.83 -16.24
C TYR A 346 -14.64 -6.34 -16.89
N VAL A 347 -15.82 -6.60 -16.29
CA VAL A 347 -17.10 -6.05 -16.75
C VAL A 347 -17.09 -4.51 -16.69
N LEU A 348 -16.59 -3.92 -15.61
CA LEU A 348 -16.46 -2.47 -15.48
C LEU A 348 -15.47 -1.91 -16.51
N TYR A 349 -14.36 -2.60 -16.70
CA TYR A 349 -13.35 -2.23 -17.69
C TYR A 349 -13.93 -2.22 -19.12
N ARG A 350 -14.67 -3.29 -19.52
CA ARG A 350 -15.32 -3.39 -20.83
C ARG A 350 -16.35 -2.28 -21.05
N LYS A 351 -17.08 -1.91 -20.01
CA LYS A 351 -18.03 -0.78 -20.03
C LYS A 351 -17.38 0.59 -19.90
N LYS A 352 -16.03 0.68 -19.81
CA LYS A 352 -15.27 1.92 -19.61
C LYS A 352 -15.68 2.72 -18.37
N ILE A 353 -16.15 2.02 -17.32
CA ILE A 353 -16.51 2.61 -16.04
C ILE A 353 -15.25 2.68 -15.18
N TYR A 354 -14.82 3.91 -14.87
CA TYR A 354 -13.65 4.18 -14.03
C TYR A 354 -14.11 4.90 -12.76
N ILE A 355 -14.06 4.20 -11.64
CA ILE A 355 -14.44 4.73 -10.33
C ILE A 355 -13.27 5.55 -9.80
N LYS A 356 -13.45 6.87 -9.71
CA LYS A 356 -12.46 7.81 -9.18
C LYS A 356 -13.00 8.44 -7.91
N LEU A 357 -12.23 8.33 -6.84
CA LEU A 357 -12.46 9.06 -5.59
C LEU A 357 -11.77 10.41 -5.60
#